data_bd2a5164b174413e1fba0e878e7c25fc
#
_entry.id   bd2a5164b174413e1fba0e878e7c25fc
#
_cell.length_a   1.000
_cell.length_b   1.000
_cell.length_c   1.000
_cell.angle_alpha   90.00
_cell.angle_beta   90.00
_cell.angle_gamma   90.00
#
_symmetry.space_group_name_H-M   'P 1'
#
loop_
_entity.id
_entity.type
_entity.pdbx_description
1 polymer ?
#
loop_
_entity_poly.entity_id
_entity_poly.type
_entity_poly.pdbx_seq_one_letter_code
_entity_poly.pdbx_strand_id
1 'polypeptide(L)'
;AASAASDTESNESDIQFDESFQPQTIADNDTCTIILQNVGYDDSYGYYWTVDFQNKTDDKTLCAITSSSSLNRIPADTSWFPEIGPGVKTTEVVSWDKAGLEIYGVIPQDIDTVKLHIDVYDETELDMSNRDDPVDDDFVIYPKGEEKATKPKHEIQPTDIVLFDNNACSMVVCGFYSDSFMGYTAKAYYQNKTDDRIDIILDKGSINGFEC
;
A
#
# COMPACT_ATOMS: atom_id res chain seq x y z
N ALA A 1 -36.98 -7.26 -40.98
CA ALA A 1 -35.65 -7.44 -40.40
C ALA A 1 -35.62 -6.72 -39.06
N ALA A 2 -35.73 -7.47 -37.97
CA ALA A 2 -35.61 -6.96 -36.62
C ALA A 2 -34.13 -6.97 -36.22
N SER A 3 -33.62 -5.79 -35.85
CA SER A 3 -32.26 -5.65 -35.28
C SER A 3 -32.35 -6.07 -33.83
N ALA A 4 -31.56 -7.10 -33.47
CA ALA A 4 -31.34 -7.47 -32.09
C ALA A 4 -30.35 -6.45 -31.47
N ALA A 5 -30.84 -5.74 -30.46
CA ALA A 5 -29.97 -4.98 -29.58
C ALA A 5 -29.21 -6.00 -28.69
N SER A 6 -27.90 -5.99 -28.76
CA SER A 6 -27.04 -6.71 -27.82
C SER A 6 -26.99 -5.89 -26.55
N ASP A 7 -27.70 -6.33 -25.53
CA ASP A 7 -27.46 -5.89 -24.16
C ASP A 7 -26.05 -6.34 -23.75
N THR A 8 -25.13 -5.37 -23.73
CA THR A 8 -23.85 -5.54 -23.07
C THR A 8 -24.14 -5.38 -21.58
N GLU A 9 -24.38 -6.50 -20.89
CA GLU A 9 -24.30 -6.52 -19.43
C GLU A 9 -22.89 -6.08 -19.05
N SER A 10 -22.78 -4.87 -18.51
CA SER A 10 -21.59 -4.48 -17.76
C SER A 10 -21.54 -5.38 -16.54
N ASN A 11 -20.55 -6.28 -16.48
CA ASN A 11 -20.16 -6.93 -15.24
C ASN A 11 -19.75 -5.81 -14.27
N GLU A 12 -20.69 -5.36 -13.44
CA GLU A 12 -20.36 -4.72 -12.19
C GLU A 12 -19.60 -5.79 -11.40
N SER A 13 -18.29 -5.62 -11.25
CA SER A 13 -17.47 -6.44 -10.35
C SER A 13 -18.12 -6.38 -8.98
N ASP A 14 -18.45 -7.52 -8.39
CA ASP A 14 -19.04 -7.61 -7.05
C ASP A 14 -18.00 -7.09 -6.03
N ILE A 15 -18.08 -5.79 -5.80
CA ILE A 15 -17.29 -5.08 -4.79
C ILE A 15 -17.68 -5.63 -3.42
N GLN A 16 -16.76 -6.27 -2.72
CA GLN A 16 -16.96 -6.75 -1.36
C GLN A 16 -16.38 -5.75 -0.36
N PHE A 17 -17.22 -4.91 0.21
CA PHE A 17 -16.85 -4.06 1.34
C PHE A 17 -16.86 -4.86 2.64
N ASP A 18 -15.97 -4.51 3.57
CA ASP A 18 -16.06 -4.97 4.94
C ASP A 18 -17.15 -4.14 5.66
N GLU A 19 -18.35 -4.69 5.76
CA GLU A 19 -19.50 -4.03 6.41
C GLU A 19 -19.26 -3.73 7.90
N SER A 20 -18.24 -4.31 8.51
CA SER A 20 -17.88 -4.06 9.91
C SER A 20 -16.94 -2.87 10.08
N PHE A 21 -16.33 -2.39 8.98
CA PHE A 21 -15.41 -1.26 9.04
C PHE A 21 -16.13 0.03 9.47
N GLN A 22 -15.50 0.77 10.35
CA GLN A 22 -15.99 2.08 10.79
C GLN A 22 -15.09 3.17 10.21
N PRO A 23 -15.65 4.27 9.66
CA PRO A 23 -14.86 5.36 9.13
C PRO A 23 -13.84 5.89 10.13
N GLN A 24 -12.63 6.18 9.65
CA GLN A 24 -11.51 6.67 10.46
C GLN A 24 -10.96 7.97 9.89
N THR A 25 -10.82 8.98 10.74
CA THR A 25 -10.14 10.22 10.34
C THR A 25 -8.64 9.98 10.33
N ILE A 26 -8.04 10.14 9.15
CA ILE A 26 -6.58 10.05 8.94
C ILE A 26 -5.94 11.38 9.28
N ALA A 27 -6.46 12.48 8.71
CA ALA A 27 -5.97 13.83 8.99
C ALA A 27 -7.15 14.80 9.07
N ASP A 28 -7.07 15.76 9.99
CA ASP A 28 -8.02 16.87 10.11
C ASP A 28 -7.31 18.09 10.71
N ASN A 29 -7.00 19.06 9.84
CA ASN A 29 -6.33 20.31 10.19
C ASN A 29 -7.00 21.49 9.48
N ASP A 30 -6.41 22.68 9.58
CA ASP A 30 -6.99 23.90 8.99
C ASP A 30 -6.97 23.87 7.44
N THR A 31 -6.12 23.04 6.83
CA THR A 31 -5.88 22.99 5.39
C THR A 31 -6.69 21.88 4.72
N CYS A 32 -6.78 20.70 5.33
CA CYS A 32 -7.50 19.57 4.74
C CYS A 32 -8.11 18.64 5.76
N THR A 33 -9.05 17.81 5.28
CA THR A 33 -9.55 16.63 6.01
C THR A 33 -9.46 15.41 5.12
N ILE A 34 -8.93 14.31 5.68
CA ILE A 34 -8.84 13.00 5.01
C ILE A 34 -9.53 11.97 5.91
N ILE A 35 -10.56 11.31 5.38
CA ILE A 35 -11.34 10.30 6.11
C ILE A 35 -11.37 9.01 5.29
N LEU A 36 -10.86 7.93 5.85
CA LEU A 36 -11.05 6.59 5.31
C LEU A 36 -12.50 6.15 5.58
N GLN A 37 -13.27 5.98 4.52
CA GLN A 37 -14.71 5.65 4.60
C GLN A 37 -14.97 4.16 4.62
N ASN A 38 -14.29 3.42 3.75
CA ASN A 38 -14.45 1.99 3.62
C ASN A 38 -13.16 1.31 3.18
N VAL A 39 -13.09 0.01 3.46
CA VAL A 39 -12.10 -0.91 2.93
C VAL A 39 -12.81 -2.03 2.17
N GLY A 40 -12.21 -2.50 1.09
CA GLY A 40 -12.84 -3.51 0.25
C GLY A 40 -11.82 -4.26 -0.61
N TYR A 41 -12.34 -5.26 -1.30
CA TYR A 41 -11.59 -6.03 -2.27
C TYR A 41 -12.48 -6.35 -3.48
N ASP A 42 -11.90 -6.29 -4.67
CA ASP A 42 -12.48 -6.87 -5.87
C ASP A 42 -11.42 -7.50 -6.77
N ASP A 43 -11.90 -8.33 -7.72
CA ASP A 43 -10.99 -9.07 -8.60
C ASP A 43 -10.28 -8.20 -9.66
N SER A 44 -10.75 -6.95 -9.87
CA SER A 44 -10.19 -6.02 -10.85
C SER A 44 -9.18 -5.07 -10.25
N TYR A 45 -9.50 -4.50 -9.08
CA TYR A 45 -8.68 -3.47 -8.42
C TYR A 45 -7.77 -4.03 -7.31
N GLY A 46 -8.03 -5.25 -6.83
CA GLY A 46 -7.34 -5.82 -5.68
C GLY A 46 -7.92 -5.28 -4.36
N TYR A 47 -7.07 -5.00 -3.39
CA TYR A 47 -7.46 -4.39 -2.12
C TYR A 47 -7.54 -2.88 -2.29
N TYR A 48 -8.58 -2.25 -1.78
CA TYR A 48 -8.75 -0.80 -1.93
C TYR A 48 -9.46 -0.16 -0.74
N TRP A 49 -9.26 1.14 -0.63
CA TRP A 49 -9.94 2.03 0.29
C TRP A 49 -10.73 3.08 -0.47
N THR A 50 -11.87 3.48 0.05
CA THR A 50 -12.52 4.72 -0.34
C THR A 50 -12.20 5.79 0.69
N VAL A 51 -11.70 6.93 0.21
CA VAL A 51 -11.19 8.02 1.04
C VAL A 51 -11.89 9.30 0.65
N ASP A 52 -12.54 9.95 1.62
CA ASP A 52 -12.99 11.32 1.45
C ASP A 52 -11.82 12.26 1.68
N PHE A 53 -11.52 13.09 0.69
CA PHE A 53 -10.55 14.16 0.79
C PHE A 53 -11.21 15.51 0.60
N GLN A 54 -11.11 16.39 1.58
CA GLN A 54 -11.59 17.75 1.54
C GLN A 54 -10.44 18.75 1.59
N ASN A 55 -10.31 19.58 0.58
CA ASN A 55 -9.47 20.77 0.59
C ASN A 55 -10.26 21.92 1.25
N LYS A 56 -9.78 22.48 2.36
CA LYS A 56 -10.42 23.57 3.10
C LYS A 56 -9.89 24.95 2.72
N THR A 57 -8.87 25.02 1.87
CA THR A 57 -8.29 26.30 1.44
C THR A 57 -9.19 27.01 0.44
N ASP A 58 -9.06 28.32 0.35
CA ASP A 58 -9.86 29.14 -0.57
C ASP A 58 -9.15 29.38 -1.92
N ASP A 59 -7.84 29.14 -1.99
CA ASP A 59 -6.99 29.56 -3.11
C ASP A 59 -5.93 28.54 -3.55
N LYS A 60 -5.74 27.43 -2.82
CA LYS A 60 -4.72 26.41 -3.13
C LYS A 60 -5.35 25.15 -3.74
N THR A 61 -4.71 24.59 -4.73
CA THR A 61 -4.96 23.21 -5.17
C THR A 61 -4.06 22.29 -4.38
N LEU A 62 -4.65 21.29 -3.70
CA LEU A 62 -3.90 20.31 -2.92
C LEU A 62 -3.74 19.02 -3.72
N CYS A 63 -2.52 18.51 -3.72
CA CYS A 63 -2.19 17.16 -4.20
C CYS A 63 -1.88 16.28 -3.02
N ALA A 64 -2.21 14.99 -3.12
CA ALA A 64 -1.76 13.99 -2.17
C ALA A 64 -0.99 12.88 -2.88
N ILE A 65 -0.04 12.28 -2.17
CA ILE A 65 0.74 11.14 -2.64
C ILE A 65 1.00 10.17 -1.51
N THR A 66 1.05 8.89 -1.84
CA THR A 66 1.56 7.86 -0.94
C THR A 66 2.97 7.46 -1.36
N SER A 67 3.95 7.64 -0.49
CA SER A 67 5.36 7.39 -0.80
C SER A 67 5.87 6.03 -0.33
N SER A 68 5.22 5.43 0.64
CA SER A 68 5.51 4.06 1.10
C SER A 68 4.27 3.42 1.69
N SER A 69 4.10 2.12 1.47
CA SER A 69 3.05 1.38 2.15
C SER A 69 3.44 -0.07 2.46
N SER A 70 2.73 -0.66 3.42
CA SER A 70 2.81 -2.08 3.71
C SER A 70 1.47 -2.62 4.20
N LEU A 71 1.20 -3.88 3.84
CA LEU A 71 0.04 -4.65 4.26
C LEU A 71 0.52 -5.79 5.14
N ASN A 72 0.02 -5.89 6.37
CA ASN A 72 0.52 -6.87 7.35
C ASN A 72 2.06 -6.84 7.49
N ARG A 73 2.67 -5.62 7.38
CA ARG A 73 4.13 -5.39 7.40
C ARG A 73 4.89 -5.94 6.19
N ILE A 74 4.19 -6.38 5.16
CA ILE A 74 4.78 -6.76 3.87
C ILE A 74 4.75 -5.51 3.01
N PRO A 75 5.88 -4.99 2.51
CA PRO A 75 5.89 -3.86 1.59
C PRO A 75 5.00 -4.14 0.38
N ALA A 76 4.15 -3.21 0.04
CA ALA A 76 3.23 -3.31 -1.07
C ALA A 76 2.99 -1.93 -1.66
N ASP A 77 3.19 -1.80 -2.96
CA ASP A 77 3.00 -0.53 -3.65
C ASP A 77 1.52 -0.18 -3.72
N THR A 78 1.22 1.10 -3.56
CA THR A 78 -0.13 1.65 -3.71
C THR A 78 -0.13 2.80 -4.70
N SER A 79 -1.30 3.09 -5.25
CA SER A 79 -1.51 4.20 -6.18
C SER A 79 -2.56 5.14 -5.60
N TRP A 80 -2.16 6.39 -5.37
CA TRP A 80 -3.05 7.47 -4.96
C TRP A 80 -2.41 8.83 -5.24
N PHE A 81 -2.98 9.59 -6.19
CA PHE A 81 -2.45 10.87 -6.65
C PHE A 81 -3.60 11.84 -6.97
N PRO A 82 -4.49 12.15 -6.00
CA PRO A 82 -5.58 13.10 -6.23
C PRO A 82 -5.04 14.54 -6.31
N GLU A 83 -5.74 15.35 -7.09
CA GLU A 83 -5.59 16.80 -7.21
C GLU A 83 -6.93 17.45 -6.88
N ILE A 84 -7.01 18.20 -5.80
CA ILE A 84 -8.24 18.73 -5.25
C ILE A 84 -8.21 20.25 -5.21
N GLY A 85 -9.08 20.87 -5.99
CA GLY A 85 -9.21 22.34 -6.06
C GLY A 85 -9.68 22.97 -4.75
N PRO A 86 -9.57 24.31 -4.63
CA PRO A 86 -9.97 25.06 -3.44
C PRO A 86 -11.42 24.81 -3.02
N GLY A 87 -11.66 24.54 -1.75
CA GLY A 87 -13.00 24.33 -1.16
C GLY A 87 -13.70 23.05 -1.61
N VAL A 88 -13.05 22.20 -2.41
CA VAL A 88 -13.66 20.98 -2.97
C VAL A 88 -13.50 19.80 -1.99
N LYS A 89 -14.55 18.97 -1.94
CA LYS A 89 -14.53 17.64 -1.33
C LYS A 89 -14.79 16.60 -2.41
N THR A 90 -14.01 15.52 -2.39
CA THR A 90 -14.16 14.37 -3.31
C THR A 90 -14.01 13.06 -2.55
N THR A 91 -14.48 11.98 -3.16
CA THR A 91 -14.21 10.61 -2.71
C THR A 91 -13.27 9.94 -3.71
N GLU A 92 -12.14 9.51 -3.22
CA GLU A 92 -11.04 8.92 -4.00
C GLU A 92 -10.86 7.44 -3.65
N VAL A 93 -10.13 6.73 -4.51
CA VAL A 93 -9.76 5.32 -4.29
C VAL A 93 -8.25 5.21 -4.14
N VAL A 94 -7.83 4.63 -3.01
CA VAL A 94 -6.45 4.17 -2.78
C VAL A 94 -6.44 2.67 -3.02
N SER A 95 -5.57 2.16 -3.87
CA SER A 95 -5.60 0.74 -4.23
C SER A 95 -4.23 0.07 -4.19
N TRP A 96 -4.26 -1.23 -3.90
CA TRP A 96 -3.13 -2.15 -4.01
C TRP A 96 -3.52 -3.22 -5.02
N ASP A 97 -2.85 -3.22 -6.17
CA ASP A 97 -3.22 -4.10 -7.28
C ASP A 97 -3.09 -5.59 -6.94
N LYS A 98 -3.95 -6.40 -7.56
CA LYS A 98 -4.01 -7.83 -7.33
C LYS A 98 -2.69 -8.56 -7.62
N ALA A 99 -2.00 -8.17 -8.69
CA ALA A 99 -0.76 -8.83 -9.09
C ALA A 99 0.35 -8.59 -8.06
N GLY A 100 0.45 -7.37 -7.52
CA GLY A 100 1.34 -7.05 -6.41
C GLY A 100 1.03 -7.86 -5.16
N LEU A 101 -0.25 -7.97 -4.79
CA LEU A 101 -0.68 -8.78 -3.65
C LEU A 101 -0.29 -10.26 -3.82
N GLU A 102 -0.51 -10.84 -5.00
CA GLU A 102 -0.18 -12.24 -5.31
C GLU A 102 1.33 -12.51 -5.24
N ILE A 103 2.17 -11.60 -5.78
CA ILE A 103 3.64 -11.71 -5.74
C ILE A 103 4.14 -11.84 -4.29
N TYR A 104 3.60 -11.03 -3.40
CA TYR A 104 3.99 -11.04 -1.99
C TYR A 104 3.22 -12.04 -1.13
N GLY A 105 2.24 -12.75 -1.70
CA GLY A 105 1.40 -13.71 -1.00
C GLY A 105 0.49 -13.05 0.04
N VAL A 106 0.08 -11.83 -0.21
CA VAL A 106 -0.89 -11.11 0.62
C VAL A 106 -2.30 -11.53 0.22
N ILE A 107 -3.05 -12.02 1.17
CA ILE A 107 -4.47 -12.38 1.00
C ILE A 107 -5.30 -11.20 1.49
N PRO A 108 -6.10 -10.54 0.63
CA PRO A 108 -6.86 -9.34 0.99
C PRO A 108 -7.74 -9.51 2.23
N GLN A 109 -8.39 -10.66 2.35
CA GLN A 109 -9.27 -10.98 3.47
C GLN A 109 -8.52 -11.12 4.81
N ASP A 110 -7.20 -11.34 4.76
CA ASP A 110 -6.35 -11.51 5.94
C ASP A 110 -5.63 -10.21 6.36
N ILE A 111 -5.84 -9.12 5.62
CA ILE A 111 -5.24 -7.82 5.95
C ILE A 111 -5.83 -7.33 7.26
N ASP A 112 -4.98 -7.14 8.26
CA ASP A 112 -5.32 -6.64 9.59
C ASP A 112 -4.54 -5.38 9.97
N THR A 113 -3.47 -5.06 9.24
CA THR A 113 -2.64 -3.88 9.46
C THR A 113 -2.24 -3.28 8.12
N VAL A 114 -2.50 -2.00 7.95
CA VAL A 114 -2.02 -1.22 6.81
C VAL A 114 -1.22 -0.04 7.35
N LYS A 115 0.02 0.07 6.91
CA LYS A 115 0.84 1.26 7.15
C LYS A 115 1.06 1.96 5.82
N LEU A 116 0.88 3.27 5.78
CA LEU A 116 1.21 4.09 4.63
C LEU A 116 1.70 5.47 5.09
N HIS A 117 2.58 6.03 4.29
CA HIS A 117 3.01 7.41 4.42
C HIS A 117 2.21 8.26 3.44
N ILE A 118 1.66 9.38 3.92
CA ILE A 118 0.88 10.32 3.12
C ILE A 118 1.53 11.68 3.19
N ASP A 119 1.84 12.22 2.00
CA ASP A 119 2.18 13.62 1.81
C ASP A 119 1.01 14.35 1.18
N VAL A 120 0.61 15.50 1.73
CA VAL A 120 -0.31 16.44 1.09
C VAL A 120 0.41 17.75 0.91
N TYR A 121 0.39 18.29 -0.30
CA TYR A 121 1.14 19.49 -0.66
C TYR A 121 0.36 20.41 -1.58
N ASP A 122 0.74 21.69 -1.65
CA ASP A 122 0.26 22.66 -2.62
C ASP A 122 0.87 22.35 -4.00
N GLU A 123 0.03 22.18 -5.04
CA GLU A 123 0.46 21.90 -6.41
C GLU A 123 1.53 22.87 -6.93
N THR A 124 1.52 24.12 -6.45
CA THR A 124 2.48 25.14 -6.88
C THR A 124 3.84 25.02 -6.21
N GLU A 125 3.96 24.26 -5.12
CA GLU A 125 5.20 24.08 -4.35
C GLU A 125 6.00 22.88 -4.86
N LEU A 126 6.73 23.08 -5.96
CA LEU A 126 7.50 22.01 -6.61
C LEU A 126 8.85 21.70 -5.93
N ASP A 127 9.31 22.53 -5.00
CA ASP A 127 10.56 22.28 -4.25
C ASP A 127 10.30 21.37 -3.05
N MET A 128 10.46 20.07 -3.26
CA MET A 128 10.26 19.04 -2.24
C MET A 128 11.17 19.17 -1.01
N SER A 129 12.26 19.95 -1.08
CA SER A 129 13.22 20.06 0.04
C SER A 129 12.84 21.11 1.09
N ASN A 130 11.88 21.99 0.79
CA ASN A 130 11.48 23.10 1.65
C ASN A 130 9.96 23.30 1.72
N ARG A 131 9.17 22.27 1.36
CA ARG A 131 7.70 22.35 1.45
C ARG A 131 7.25 22.37 2.91
N ASP A 132 6.21 23.15 3.18
CA ASP A 132 5.46 23.11 4.44
C ASP A 132 4.18 22.30 4.18
N ASP A 133 4.34 20.98 4.14
CA ASP A 133 3.26 20.05 3.80
C ASP A 133 2.25 20.00 4.94
N PRO A 134 0.94 20.26 4.68
CA PRO A 134 -0.10 20.18 5.69
C PRO A 134 -0.28 18.76 6.27
N VAL A 135 0.17 17.74 5.54
CA VAL A 135 0.29 16.36 6.00
C VAL A 135 1.59 15.80 5.44
N ASP A 136 2.45 15.25 6.28
CA ASP A 136 3.68 14.54 5.98
C ASP A 136 3.91 13.57 7.13
N ASP A 137 3.19 12.42 7.12
CA ASP A 137 3.20 11.52 8.26
C ASP A 137 2.92 10.06 7.88
N ASP A 138 3.32 9.17 8.79
CA ASP A 138 3.07 7.75 8.76
C ASP A 138 1.75 7.40 9.47
N PHE A 139 0.84 6.74 8.78
CA PHE A 139 -0.43 6.29 9.34
C PHE A 139 -0.47 4.77 9.45
N VAL A 140 -0.98 4.29 10.58
CA VAL A 140 -1.24 2.87 10.80
C VAL A 140 -2.74 2.67 11.00
N ILE A 141 -3.34 1.90 10.13
CA ILE A 141 -4.76 1.59 10.12
C ILE A 141 -4.94 0.10 10.41
N TYR A 142 -5.90 -0.20 11.26
CA TYR A 142 -6.28 -1.57 11.62
C TYR A 142 -7.70 -1.86 11.10
N PRO A 143 -7.85 -2.37 9.86
CA PRO A 143 -9.17 -2.57 9.25
C PRO A 143 -10.11 -3.43 10.09
N LYS A 144 -9.56 -4.36 10.86
CA LYS A 144 -10.32 -5.31 11.69
C LYS A 144 -10.25 -5.02 13.19
N GLY A 145 -9.65 -3.88 13.59
CA GLY A 145 -9.33 -3.54 14.97
C GLY A 145 -7.91 -3.92 15.39
N GLU A 146 -7.27 -3.06 16.18
CA GLU A 146 -5.88 -3.21 16.61
C GLU A 146 -5.62 -4.52 17.37
N GLU A 147 -6.61 -4.97 18.14
CA GLU A 147 -6.53 -6.21 18.91
C GLU A 147 -6.43 -7.48 18.06
N LYS A 148 -6.76 -7.38 16.76
CA LYS A 148 -6.64 -8.48 15.79
C LYS A 148 -5.37 -8.40 14.96
N ALA A 149 -4.58 -7.32 15.11
CA ALA A 149 -3.36 -7.13 14.35
C ALA A 149 -2.34 -8.25 14.64
N THR A 150 -1.93 -8.91 13.59
CA THR A 150 -0.95 -9.99 13.66
C THR A 150 0.43 -9.49 13.29
N LYS A 151 1.47 -10.10 13.89
CA LYS A 151 2.85 -9.89 13.45
C LYS A 151 3.21 -11.03 12.51
N PRO A 152 3.49 -10.75 11.22
CA PRO A 152 3.97 -11.79 10.32
C PRO A 152 5.16 -12.50 10.95
N LYS A 153 5.11 -13.81 10.95
CA LYS A 153 6.18 -14.64 11.45
C LYS A 153 6.50 -15.70 10.41
N HIS A 154 7.74 -15.72 9.96
CA HIS A 154 8.21 -16.81 9.12
C HIS A 154 8.75 -17.93 10.02
N GLU A 155 8.20 -19.14 9.86
CA GLU A 155 8.75 -20.35 10.47
C GLU A 155 9.81 -20.91 9.55
N ILE A 156 11.08 -20.88 10.02
CA ILE A 156 12.24 -21.35 9.24
C ILE A 156 12.02 -22.81 8.84
N GLN A 157 12.06 -23.07 7.56
CA GLN A 157 11.95 -24.40 6.97
C GLN A 157 13.36 -24.99 6.73
N PRO A 158 13.50 -26.32 6.66
CA PRO A 158 14.80 -26.96 6.39
C PRO A 158 15.46 -26.55 5.05
N THR A 159 14.66 -26.03 4.11
CA THR A 159 15.09 -25.57 2.79
C THR A 159 15.52 -24.10 2.79
N ASP A 160 15.26 -23.37 3.85
CA ASP A 160 15.55 -21.96 3.94
C ASP A 160 17.04 -21.71 4.15
N ILE A 161 17.50 -20.58 3.61
CA ILE A 161 18.89 -20.14 3.75
C ILE A 161 18.89 -18.88 4.62
N VAL A 162 19.36 -19.01 5.86
CA VAL A 162 19.57 -17.87 6.75
C VAL A 162 20.82 -17.12 6.28
N LEU A 163 20.63 -15.92 5.71
CA LEU A 163 21.74 -15.07 5.29
C LEU A 163 22.40 -14.38 6.47
N PHE A 164 21.58 -13.85 7.37
CA PHE A 164 22.02 -13.34 8.66
C PHE A 164 20.86 -13.34 9.66
N ASP A 165 21.24 -13.42 10.95
CA ASP A 165 20.33 -13.31 12.08
C ASP A 165 21.10 -12.72 13.27
N ASN A 166 20.76 -11.49 13.65
CA ASN A 166 21.39 -10.77 14.75
C ASN A 166 20.33 -10.05 15.62
N ASN A 167 20.77 -9.23 16.56
CA ASN A 167 19.86 -8.55 17.49
C ASN A 167 19.02 -7.45 16.82
N ALA A 168 19.51 -6.88 15.71
CA ALA A 168 18.81 -5.79 15.03
C ALA A 168 17.86 -6.32 13.95
N CYS A 169 18.28 -7.34 13.19
CA CYS A 169 17.47 -7.84 12.07
C CYS A 169 17.84 -9.27 11.67
N SER A 170 16.97 -9.89 10.89
CA SER A 170 17.25 -11.17 10.23
C SER A 170 16.79 -11.15 8.78
N MET A 171 17.46 -11.94 7.94
CA MET A 171 17.07 -12.18 6.55
C MET A 171 17.22 -13.65 6.21
N VAL A 172 16.15 -14.22 5.64
CA VAL A 172 16.07 -15.63 5.30
C VAL A 172 15.58 -15.74 3.86
N VAL A 173 16.32 -16.43 2.99
CA VAL A 173 15.86 -16.77 1.65
C VAL A 173 14.99 -18.02 1.73
N CYS A 174 13.71 -17.88 1.35
CA CYS A 174 12.71 -18.92 1.46
C CYS A 174 12.54 -19.73 0.17
N GLY A 175 13.13 -19.28 -0.94
CA GLY A 175 13.04 -19.99 -2.20
C GLY A 175 13.53 -19.16 -3.39
N PHE A 176 13.62 -19.86 -4.52
CA PHE A 176 13.98 -19.26 -5.79
C PHE A 176 12.93 -19.67 -6.83
N TYR A 177 12.57 -18.75 -7.70
CA TYR A 177 11.66 -19.03 -8.80
C TYR A 177 12.08 -18.24 -10.05
N SER A 178 11.56 -18.67 -11.18
CA SER A 178 11.76 -17.96 -12.45
C SER A 178 10.42 -17.44 -12.93
N ASP A 179 10.37 -16.16 -13.17
CA ASP A 179 9.20 -15.44 -13.66
C ASP A 179 9.48 -14.85 -15.04
N SER A 180 8.46 -14.77 -15.90
CA SER A 180 8.61 -14.26 -17.26
C SER A 180 8.88 -12.76 -17.32
N PHE A 181 8.50 -12.02 -16.28
CA PHE A 181 8.66 -10.58 -16.18
C PHE A 181 9.87 -10.19 -15.32
N MET A 182 10.00 -10.80 -14.14
CA MET A 182 11.07 -10.49 -13.17
C MET A 182 12.35 -11.30 -13.40
N GLY A 183 12.32 -12.33 -14.24
CA GLY A 183 13.44 -13.22 -14.46
C GLY A 183 13.67 -14.19 -13.30
N TYR A 184 14.95 -14.44 -12.95
CA TYR A 184 15.30 -15.30 -11.83
C TYR A 184 15.22 -14.52 -10.51
N THR A 185 14.36 -14.95 -9.60
CA THR A 185 13.99 -14.21 -8.40
C THR A 185 14.24 -15.05 -7.15
N ALA A 186 14.79 -14.42 -6.10
CA ALA A 186 14.88 -14.99 -4.76
C ALA A 186 13.76 -14.40 -3.91
N LYS A 187 12.92 -15.26 -3.30
CA LYS A 187 11.97 -14.85 -2.27
C LYS A 187 12.67 -14.83 -0.92
N ALA A 188 12.70 -13.67 -0.27
CA ALA A 188 13.29 -13.53 1.05
C ALA A 188 12.26 -13.01 2.06
N TYR A 189 12.36 -13.55 3.28
CA TYR A 189 11.70 -13.00 4.45
C TYR A 189 12.71 -12.14 5.21
N TYR A 190 12.29 -10.95 5.58
CA TYR A 190 13.08 -10.01 6.32
C TYR A 190 12.37 -9.58 7.59
N GLN A 191 13.06 -9.50 8.70
CA GLN A 191 12.52 -9.05 9.98
C GLN A 191 13.40 -7.96 10.58
N ASN A 192 12.85 -6.78 10.78
CA ASN A 192 13.37 -5.77 11.67
C ASN A 192 12.99 -6.13 13.12
N LYS A 193 13.94 -6.21 14.03
CA LYS A 193 13.75 -6.56 15.45
C LYS A 193 13.83 -5.34 16.37
N THR A 194 14.01 -4.16 15.80
CA THR A 194 14.13 -2.88 16.50
C THR A 194 12.91 -2.00 16.21
N ASP A 195 12.80 -0.90 16.93
CA ASP A 195 11.80 0.13 16.67
C ASP A 195 12.30 1.18 15.65
N ASP A 196 13.59 1.15 15.30
CA ASP A 196 14.19 2.06 14.33
C ASP A 196 14.00 1.56 12.90
N ARG A 197 14.01 2.48 11.94
CA ARG A 197 14.03 2.13 10.51
C ARG A 197 15.36 1.46 10.16
N ILE A 198 15.30 0.35 9.44
CA ILE A 198 16.47 -0.36 8.91
C ILE A 198 16.32 -0.48 7.40
N ASP A 199 17.28 0.03 6.65
CA ASP A 199 17.38 -0.17 5.20
C ASP A 199 18.32 -1.33 4.89
N ILE A 200 17.93 -2.22 4.00
CA ILE A 200 18.78 -3.28 3.46
C ILE A 200 19.10 -2.96 2.00
N ILE A 201 20.39 -2.88 1.71
CA ILE A 201 20.87 -2.62 0.36
C ILE A 201 21.64 -3.85 -0.11
N LEU A 202 21.24 -4.40 -1.27
CA LEU A 202 22.00 -5.40 -2.01
C LEU A 202 22.95 -4.67 -2.97
N ASP A 203 24.22 -4.54 -2.60
CA ASP A 203 25.21 -3.77 -3.35
C ASP A 203 25.78 -4.56 -4.55
N LYS A 204 25.96 -5.87 -4.39
CA LYS A 204 26.53 -6.74 -5.43
C LYS A 204 25.87 -8.10 -5.43
N GLY A 205 25.52 -8.55 -6.62
CA GLY A 205 25.01 -9.89 -6.88
C GLY A 205 25.83 -10.61 -7.95
N SER A 206 25.90 -11.93 -7.86
CA SER A 206 26.39 -12.74 -8.97
C SER A 206 25.58 -14.03 -9.10
N ILE A 207 25.36 -14.45 -10.33
CA ILE A 207 24.73 -15.72 -10.67
C ILE A 207 25.74 -16.55 -11.47
N ASN A 208 26.08 -17.74 -10.95
CA ASN A 208 27.10 -18.62 -11.57
C ASN A 208 28.44 -17.92 -11.85
N GLY A 209 28.82 -16.92 -11.01
CA GLY A 209 30.06 -16.16 -11.15
C GLY A 209 29.99 -14.98 -12.13
N PHE A 210 28.82 -14.71 -12.71
CA PHE A 210 28.59 -13.51 -13.51
C PHE A 210 27.98 -12.42 -12.60
N GLU A 211 28.61 -11.25 -12.56
CA GLU A 211 28.09 -10.09 -11.84
C GLU A 211 26.77 -9.60 -12.51
N CYS A 212 25.76 -9.22 -11.70
CA CYS A 212 24.44 -8.76 -12.11
C CYS A 212 23.92 -7.66 -11.16
#